data_253023a896d5d2d50a367b98fd71afab
#
_entry.id   253023a896d5d2d50a367b98fd71afab
#
_cell.length_a   1.000
_cell.length_b   1.000
_cell.length_c   1.000
_cell.angle_alpha   90.00
_cell.angle_beta   90.00
_cell.angle_gamma   90.00
#
_symmetry.space_group_name_H-M   'P 1'
#
loop_
_entity.id
_entity.type
_entity.pdbx_description
1 polymer ?
#
loop_
_entity_poly.entity_id
_entity_poly.type
_entity_poly.pdbx_seq_one_letter_code
_entity_poly.pdbx_strand_id
1 'polypeptide(L)'
;MIYTITTNPAIDYILRFDKFEDGATIRANEDEKYPGGKGIMASKILHNLGEKPVNLGFVGGFIGEYIANSIRDLGLDEKFVRIKENSRINVKLKYDKETEINAKGPKISKEEVEKFFDSLKEIEKGDVIVISGSLPYSLDSDFYKKVIEKTEADFTIDIADKKLLDYLAFKPLLVKPNEEELGKIFQTEINDENLVEYARKLNELGAKNVIVSLGAKGSIFVDENHAYRAKPIEGKLVNSVGAGDSMVGGFVYGMVNKLDKIDAYKLAVACGTATAFSPDIADRDMINQILSKVEVEEIGN
;
A
#
# COMPACT_ATOMS: atom_id res chain seq x y z
N MET A 1 17.25 -1.92 -7.31
CA MET A 1 16.79 -1.91 -5.88
C MET A 1 15.31 -1.60 -5.81
N ILE A 2 14.68 -1.76 -4.63
CA ILE A 2 13.27 -1.39 -4.41
C ILE A 2 13.23 -0.29 -3.36
N TYR A 3 12.52 0.79 -3.67
CA TYR A 3 12.29 1.91 -2.77
C TYR A 3 10.79 2.00 -2.47
N THR A 4 10.43 2.26 -1.21
CA THR A 4 9.03 2.50 -0.84
C THR A 4 8.88 3.91 -0.30
N ILE A 5 7.92 4.65 -0.79
CA ILE A 5 7.67 6.03 -0.38
C ILE A 5 6.43 6.11 0.49
N THR A 6 6.61 6.57 1.73
CA THR A 6 5.53 6.90 2.66
C THR A 6 5.67 8.35 3.09
N THR A 7 4.92 9.24 2.44
CA THR A 7 5.03 10.69 2.72
C THR A 7 4.37 11.12 4.03
N ASN A 8 3.44 10.32 4.56
CA ASN A 8 2.66 10.64 5.75
C ASN A 8 2.56 9.42 6.70
N PRO A 9 3.71 8.86 7.15
CA PRO A 9 3.72 7.73 8.07
C PRO A 9 3.08 8.08 9.41
N ALA A 10 2.61 7.06 10.12
CA ALA A 10 1.94 7.20 11.41
C ALA A 10 2.42 6.13 12.40
N ILE A 11 2.13 6.34 13.68
CA ILE A 11 1.90 5.21 14.59
C ILE A 11 0.43 4.85 14.45
N ASP A 12 0.13 3.62 14.05
CA ASP A 12 -1.22 3.06 14.16
C ASP A 12 -1.38 2.53 15.59
N TYR A 13 -2.17 3.25 16.38
CA TYR A 13 -2.45 2.93 17.79
C TYR A 13 -3.79 2.23 17.89
N ILE A 14 -3.77 0.94 18.16
CA ILE A 14 -4.95 0.09 18.23
C ILE A 14 -5.38 -0.03 19.68
N LEU A 15 -6.63 0.26 19.96
CA LEU A 15 -7.26 0.13 21.28
C LEU A 15 -8.39 -0.87 21.19
N ARG A 16 -8.34 -1.93 22.01
CA ARG A 16 -9.38 -2.96 22.09
C ARG A 16 -10.18 -2.83 23.39
N PHE A 17 -11.49 -2.86 23.29
CA PHE A 17 -12.41 -2.80 24.43
C PHE A 17 -13.76 -3.45 24.08
N ASP A 18 -14.50 -3.86 25.11
CA ASP A 18 -15.77 -4.58 24.90
C ASP A 18 -16.89 -3.69 24.37
N LYS A 19 -16.91 -2.42 24.81
CA LYS A 19 -17.97 -1.47 24.45
C LYS A 19 -17.42 -0.06 24.32
N PHE A 20 -17.83 0.65 23.28
CA PHE A 20 -17.62 2.08 23.13
C PHE A 20 -18.86 2.85 23.52
N GLU A 21 -18.69 3.88 24.36
CA GLU A 21 -19.78 4.76 24.79
C GLU A 21 -19.29 6.21 24.70
N ASP A 22 -19.96 7.00 23.87
CA ASP A 22 -19.64 8.40 23.68
C ASP A 22 -19.81 9.20 24.96
N GLY A 23 -18.84 10.10 25.25
CA GLY A 23 -18.83 10.92 26.45
C GLY A 23 -18.40 10.21 27.75
N ALA A 24 -18.12 8.90 27.72
CA ALA A 24 -17.67 8.13 28.89
C ALA A 24 -16.14 8.05 28.98
N THR A 25 -15.63 7.74 30.19
CA THR A 25 -14.25 7.33 30.38
C THR A 25 -14.13 5.84 30.15
N ILE A 26 -13.53 5.46 29.01
CA ILE A 26 -13.35 4.06 28.62
C ILE A 26 -11.90 3.66 28.88
N ARG A 27 -11.70 2.45 29.43
CA ARG A 27 -10.38 1.83 29.57
C ARG A 27 -10.25 0.72 28.55
N ALA A 28 -9.19 0.78 27.75
CA ALA A 28 -8.88 -0.31 26.83
C ALA A 28 -8.47 -1.57 27.61
N ASN A 29 -8.89 -2.73 27.13
CA ASN A 29 -8.44 -4.02 27.63
C ASN A 29 -7.02 -4.34 27.15
N GLU A 30 -6.72 -3.93 25.91
CA GLU A 30 -5.42 -4.13 25.24
C GLU A 30 -5.10 -2.91 24.39
N ASP A 31 -3.80 -2.62 24.25
CA ASP A 31 -3.31 -1.62 23.30
C ASP A 31 -2.08 -2.11 22.55
N GLU A 32 -2.03 -1.76 21.26
CA GLU A 32 -0.93 -2.13 20.37
C GLU A 32 -0.48 -0.91 19.55
N LYS A 33 0.79 -0.88 19.18
CA LYS A 33 1.41 0.22 18.43
C LYS A 33 2.24 -0.34 17.28
N TYR A 34 1.91 0.05 16.07
CA TYR A 34 2.63 -0.39 14.87
C TYR A 34 3.09 0.81 14.04
N PRO A 35 4.28 0.75 13.42
CA PRO A 35 4.65 1.71 12.38
C PRO A 35 3.72 1.51 11.19
N GLY A 36 2.93 2.53 10.89
CA GLY A 36 1.90 2.52 9.84
C GLY A 36 2.25 3.42 8.66
N GLY A 37 1.62 3.12 7.55
CA GLY A 37 1.74 3.79 6.26
C GLY A 37 1.87 2.78 5.13
N LYS A 38 1.14 3.01 4.05
CA LYS A 38 1.01 2.03 2.95
C LYS A 38 2.36 1.57 2.39
N GLY A 39 3.31 2.49 2.15
CA GLY A 39 4.64 2.13 1.67
C GLY A 39 5.44 1.31 2.69
N ILE A 40 5.30 1.59 3.99
CA ILE A 40 5.91 0.79 5.07
C ILE A 40 5.32 -0.63 5.06
N MET A 41 4.00 -0.79 4.90
CA MET A 41 3.38 -2.11 4.81
C MET A 41 3.87 -2.91 3.60
N ALA A 42 3.97 -2.27 2.43
CA ALA A 42 4.57 -2.88 1.25
C ALA A 42 6.05 -3.25 1.47
N SER A 43 6.80 -2.42 2.20
CA SER A 43 8.20 -2.69 2.56
C SER A 43 8.33 -3.93 3.46
N LYS A 44 7.46 -4.08 4.47
CA LYS A 44 7.44 -5.24 5.35
C LYS A 44 7.20 -6.55 4.59
N ILE A 45 6.24 -6.56 3.66
CA ILE A 45 5.97 -7.76 2.86
C ILE A 45 7.13 -8.11 1.93
N LEU A 46 7.74 -7.11 1.28
CA LEU A 46 8.94 -7.29 0.45
C LEU A 46 10.09 -7.89 1.27
N HIS A 47 10.30 -7.41 2.47
CA HIS A 47 11.31 -7.94 3.40
C HIS A 47 11.01 -9.39 3.78
N ASN A 48 9.77 -9.71 4.13
CA ASN A 48 9.36 -11.08 4.48
C ASN A 48 9.51 -12.06 3.29
N LEU A 49 9.45 -11.55 2.06
CA LEU A 49 9.76 -12.30 0.84
C LEU A 49 11.27 -12.42 0.56
N GLY A 50 12.13 -11.69 1.29
CA GLY A 50 13.59 -11.77 1.19
C GLY A 50 14.28 -10.61 0.46
N GLU A 51 13.53 -9.56 0.08
CA GLU A 51 14.09 -8.33 -0.48
C GLU A 51 14.60 -7.38 0.63
N LYS A 52 15.37 -6.38 0.22
CA LYS A 52 15.86 -5.31 1.10
C LYS A 52 15.39 -3.95 0.58
N PRO A 53 14.10 -3.63 0.76
CA PRO A 53 13.57 -2.34 0.33
C PRO A 53 14.12 -1.20 1.20
N VAL A 54 14.30 -0.02 0.59
CA VAL A 54 14.68 1.21 1.28
C VAL A 54 13.46 2.09 1.47
N ASN A 55 13.15 2.43 2.73
CA ASN A 55 12.00 3.26 3.08
C ASN A 55 12.36 4.74 2.99
N LEU A 56 11.63 5.49 2.16
CA LEU A 56 11.73 6.93 1.97
C LEU A 56 10.46 7.63 2.45
N GLY A 57 10.60 8.89 2.82
CA GLY A 57 9.49 9.74 3.25
C GLY A 57 9.90 10.74 4.32
N PHE A 58 8.96 11.14 5.15
CA PHE A 58 9.18 12.16 6.17
C PHE A 58 8.80 11.63 7.55
N VAL A 59 9.70 11.78 8.53
CA VAL A 59 9.42 11.44 9.91
C VAL A 59 9.93 12.55 10.85
N GLY A 60 9.18 12.84 11.92
CA GLY A 60 9.58 13.91 12.83
C GLY A 60 9.10 13.73 14.25
N GLY A 61 9.86 14.33 15.18
CA GLY A 61 9.62 14.27 16.61
C GLY A 61 9.73 12.85 17.18
N PHE A 62 9.28 12.65 18.41
CA PHE A 62 9.37 11.34 19.08
C PHE A 62 8.56 10.25 18.35
N ILE A 63 7.47 10.62 17.68
CA ILE A 63 6.64 9.71 16.86
C ILE A 63 7.45 9.23 15.65
N GLY A 64 8.14 10.15 14.98
CA GLY A 64 9.00 9.83 13.84
C GLY A 64 10.19 8.94 14.22
N GLU A 65 10.80 9.20 15.38
CA GLU A 65 11.87 8.33 15.89
C GLU A 65 11.36 6.92 16.24
N TYR A 66 10.18 6.81 16.84
CA TYR A 66 9.55 5.50 17.05
C TYR A 66 9.36 4.73 15.73
N ILE A 67 8.81 5.40 14.71
CA ILE A 67 8.61 4.79 13.39
C ILE A 67 9.95 4.32 12.81
N ALA A 68 10.95 5.19 12.77
CA ALA A 68 12.25 4.90 12.19
C ALA A 68 12.99 3.77 12.95
N ASN A 69 12.92 3.78 14.28
CA ASN A 69 13.49 2.70 15.10
C ASN A 69 12.79 1.37 14.82
N SER A 70 11.43 1.37 14.79
CA SER A 70 10.66 0.16 14.48
C SER A 70 11.01 -0.43 13.12
N ILE A 71 11.27 0.42 12.11
CA ILE A 71 11.71 -0.03 10.78
C ILE A 71 13.09 -0.69 10.86
N ARG A 72 14.05 -0.07 11.57
CA ARG A 72 15.39 -0.64 11.77
C ARG A 72 15.38 -1.93 12.58
N ASP A 73 14.55 -1.99 13.63
CA ASP A 73 14.41 -3.20 14.47
C ASP A 73 13.85 -4.40 13.68
N LEU A 74 13.06 -4.13 12.61
CA LEU A 74 12.61 -5.15 11.66
C LEU A 74 13.70 -5.55 10.63
N GLY A 75 14.90 -4.93 10.67
CA GLY A 75 15.96 -5.19 9.70
C GLY A 75 15.76 -4.51 8.34
N LEU A 76 14.88 -3.51 8.28
CA LEU A 76 14.59 -2.73 7.08
C LEU A 76 15.46 -1.48 7.02
N ASP A 77 15.92 -1.13 5.82
CA ASP A 77 16.64 0.12 5.58
C ASP A 77 15.69 1.31 5.53
N GLU A 78 16.12 2.45 6.10
CA GLU A 78 15.36 3.69 6.03
C GLU A 78 16.27 4.89 5.71
N LYS A 79 15.78 5.77 4.85
CA LYS A 79 16.37 7.06 4.48
C LYS A 79 15.32 8.17 4.59
N PHE A 80 14.56 8.15 5.70
CA PHE A 80 13.58 9.19 5.96
C PHE A 80 14.21 10.55 6.17
N VAL A 81 13.64 11.58 5.58
CA VAL A 81 13.96 12.97 5.92
C VAL A 81 13.41 13.29 7.31
N ARG A 82 14.28 13.71 8.20
CA ARG A 82 13.89 14.18 9.54
C ARG A 82 13.28 15.57 9.42
N ILE A 83 12.02 15.72 9.86
CA ILE A 83 11.27 16.97 9.80
C ILE A 83 11.06 17.57 11.21
N LYS A 84 10.77 18.86 11.25
CA LYS A 84 10.61 19.60 12.50
C LYS A 84 9.34 19.23 13.26
N GLU A 85 8.21 19.06 12.54
CA GLU A 85 6.95 18.71 13.19
C GLU A 85 6.86 17.21 13.46
N ASN A 86 6.04 16.83 14.45
CA ASN A 86 5.82 15.42 14.76
C ASN A 86 5.09 14.70 13.63
N SER A 87 5.50 13.48 13.34
CA SER A 87 4.67 12.54 12.61
C SER A 87 3.34 12.32 13.34
N ARG A 88 2.36 11.75 12.65
CA ARG A 88 1.01 11.58 13.19
C ARG A 88 0.82 10.26 13.93
N ILE A 89 -0.23 10.22 14.75
CA ILE A 89 -0.79 8.98 15.31
C ILE A 89 -2.19 8.81 14.72
N ASN A 90 -2.48 7.64 14.20
CA ASN A 90 -3.84 7.21 13.88
C ASN A 90 -4.33 6.32 15.02
N VAL A 91 -5.58 6.48 15.43
CA VAL A 91 -6.19 5.67 16.49
C VAL A 91 -7.22 4.74 15.85
N LYS A 92 -7.11 3.45 16.13
CA LYS A 92 -8.02 2.42 15.67
C LYS A 92 -8.76 1.83 16.87
N LEU A 93 -10.03 2.11 16.97
CA LEU A 93 -10.91 1.62 18.04
C LEU A 93 -11.53 0.30 17.58
N LYS A 94 -11.22 -0.80 18.27
CA LYS A 94 -11.75 -2.14 18.00
C LYS A 94 -12.66 -2.59 19.16
N TYR A 95 -13.93 -2.71 18.85
CA TYR A 95 -14.99 -3.20 19.74
C TYR A 95 -15.92 -4.10 18.90
N ASP A 96 -17.25 -4.06 19.05
CA ASP A 96 -18.20 -4.71 18.12
C ASP A 96 -18.10 -4.17 16.68
N LYS A 97 -17.49 -3.00 16.52
CA LYS A 97 -17.19 -2.33 15.26
C LYS A 97 -15.72 -1.92 15.20
N GLU A 98 -15.31 -1.44 14.06
CA GLU A 98 -14.01 -0.78 13.86
C GLU A 98 -14.24 0.69 13.52
N THR A 99 -13.55 1.59 14.24
CA THR A 99 -13.57 3.02 13.97
C THR A 99 -12.15 3.53 13.87
N GLU A 100 -11.82 4.20 12.75
CA GLU A 100 -10.51 4.80 12.52
C GLU A 100 -10.57 6.31 12.66
N ILE A 101 -9.64 6.86 13.44
CA ILE A 101 -9.43 8.30 13.62
C ILE A 101 -8.04 8.62 13.08
N ASN A 102 -7.99 9.15 11.86
CA ASN A 102 -6.76 9.42 11.17
C ASN A 102 -6.36 10.89 11.30
N ALA A 103 -5.22 11.16 11.91
CA ALA A 103 -4.69 12.50 12.05
C ALA A 103 -4.20 13.06 10.69
N LYS A 104 -4.27 14.38 10.55
CA LYS A 104 -3.96 15.11 9.31
C LYS A 104 -2.50 14.98 8.86
N GLY A 105 -1.58 14.78 9.80
CA GLY A 105 -0.14 14.73 9.54
C GLY A 105 0.56 16.09 9.67
N PRO A 106 1.91 16.09 9.58
CA PRO A 106 2.75 17.25 9.84
C PRO A 106 2.73 18.28 8.70
N LYS A 107 3.15 19.49 9.03
CA LYS A 107 3.57 20.48 8.03
C LYS A 107 5.03 20.20 7.66
N ILE A 108 5.28 20.04 6.37
CA ILE A 108 6.60 19.83 5.79
C ILE A 108 7.05 21.11 5.12
N SER A 109 8.22 21.61 5.46
CA SER A 109 8.78 22.84 4.89
C SER A 109 9.37 22.59 3.50
N LYS A 110 9.57 23.67 2.73
CA LYS A 110 10.21 23.58 1.41
C LYS A 110 11.62 22.99 1.48
N GLU A 111 12.38 23.36 2.50
CA GLU A 111 13.74 22.83 2.71
C GLU A 111 13.73 21.32 2.96
N GLU A 112 12.76 20.82 3.72
CA GLU A 112 12.59 19.39 3.99
C GLU A 112 12.17 18.64 2.71
N VAL A 113 11.33 19.25 1.89
CA VAL A 113 10.96 18.72 0.57
C VAL A 113 12.18 18.66 -0.36
N GLU A 114 13.04 19.69 -0.37
CA GLU A 114 14.27 19.67 -1.15
C GLU A 114 15.21 18.54 -0.72
N LYS A 115 15.40 18.34 0.59
CA LYS A 115 16.17 17.20 1.13
C LYS A 115 15.61 15.85 0.67
N PHE A 116 14.29 15.73 0.60
CA PHE A 116 13.67 14.52 0.08
C PHE A 116 14.00 14.31 -1.41
N PHE A 117 13.88 15.34 -2.23
CA PHE A 117 14.23 15.24 -3.65
C PHE A 117 15.74 14.98 -3.86
N ASP A 118 16.59 15.45 -2.96
CA ASP A 118 18.03 15.12 -3.01
C ASP A 118 18.28 13.63 -2.76
N SER A 119 17.50 13.00 -1.89
CA SER A 119 17.61 11.55 -1.63
C SER A 119 17.19 10.68 -2.82
N LEU A 120 16.38 11.20 -3.75
CA LEU A 120 15.99 10.49 -4.97
C LEU A 120 17.13 10.35 -5.99
N LYS A 121 18.22 11.13 -5.87
CA LYS A 121 19.36 11.09 -6.81
C LYS A 121 20.10 9.76 -6.81
N GLU A 122 19.89 8.94 -5.79
CA GLU A 122 20.48 7.60 -5.69
C GLU A 122 19.66 6.53 -6.43
N ILE A 123 18.46 6.88 -6.89
CA ILE A 123 17.56 5.96 -7.59
C ILE A 123 17.94 5.92 -9.06
N GLU A 124 18.24 4.73 -9.55
CA GLU A 124 18.75 4.51 -10.89
C GLU A 124 17.70 3.83 -11.79
N LYS A 125 17.97 3.85 -13.10
CA LYS A 125 17.20 3.10 -14.07
C LYS A 125 17.29 1.60 -13.79
N GLY A 126 16.14 0.93 -13.72
CA GLY A 126 16.03 -0.49 -13.36
C GLY A 126 15.68 -0.72 -11.88
N ASP A 127 15.68 0.34 -11.08
CA ASP A 127 15.08 0.31 -9.75
C ASP A 127 13.55 0.36 -9.85
N VAL A 128 12.86 0.04 -8.76
CA VAL A 128 11.40 0.14 -8.65
C VAL A 128 11.01 0.99 -7.45
N ILE A 129 10.11 1.93 -7.66
CA ILE A 129 9.56 2.78 -6.60
C ILE A 129 8.11 2.38 -6.31
N VAL A 130 7.82 2.06 -5.06
CA VAL A 130 6.45 1.86 -4.58
C VAL A 130 5.96 3.17 -3.99
N ILE A 131 5.10 3.88 -4.70
CA ILE A 131 4.45 5.11 -4.25
C ILE A 131 3.09 4.73 -3.68
N SER A 132 2.87 4.95 -2.38
CA SER A 132 1.61 4.55 -1.75
C SER A 132 1.18 5.51 -0.65
N GLY A 133 -0.13 5.73 -0.57
CA GLY A 133 -0.77 6.51 0.48
C GLY A 133 -1.01 7.98 0.15
N SER A 134 -1.64 8.67 1.11
CA SER A 134 -2.03 10.06 0.97
C SER A 134 -0.89 11.03 1.22
N LEU A 135 -0.90 12.15 0.54
CA LEU A 135 -0.01 13.27 0.82
C LEU A 135 -0.41 13.97 2.14
N PRO A 136 0.55 14.42 2.95
CA PRO A 136 0.29 15.41 3.99
C PRO A 136 -0.30 16.68 3.37
N TYR A 137 -1.14 17.37 4.14
CA TYR A 137 -1.84 18.59 3.65
C TYR A 137 -0.93 19.71 3.19
N SER A 138 0.33 19.70 3.60
CA SER A 138 1.33 20.72 3.29
C SER A 138 2.14 20.45 2.03
N LEU A 139 2.03 19.25 1.46
CA LEU A 139 2.67 18.93 0.18
C LEU A 139 1.76 19.31 -0.98
N ASP A 140 2.36 19.82 -2.04
CA ASP A 140 1.66 20.12 -3.27
C ASP A 140 1.03 18.85 -3.86
N SER A 141 -0.10 19.00 -4.49
CA SER A 141 -0.83 17.90 -5.11
C SER A 141 -0.08 17.19 -6.24
N ASP A 142 0.95 17.83 -6.80
CA ASP A 142 1.83 17.30 -7.85
C ASP A 142 3.13 16.69 -7.27
N PHE A 143 3.22 16.51 -5.96
CA PHE A 143 4.43 15.98 -5.32
C PHE A 143 4.86 14.63 -5.91
N TYR A 144 3.95 13.68 -6.03
CA TYR A 144 4.28 12.37 -6.62
C TYR A 144 4.64 12.47 -8.11
N LYS A 145 4.03 13.40 -8.85
CA LYS A 145 4.44 13.69 -10.23
C LYS A 145 5.90 14.13 -10.29
N LYS A 146 6.30 15.05 -9.41
CA LYS A 146 7.70 15.51 -9.31
C LYS A 146 8.66 14.37 -8.91
N VAL A 147 8.22 13.42 -8.08
CA VAL A 147 8.99 12.20 -7.76
C VAL A 147 9.23 11.37 -9.02
N ILE A 148 8.18 11.09 -9.77
CA ILE A 148 8.22 10.29 -10.99
C ILE A 148 9.12 10.96 -12.06
N GLU A 149 8.95 12.28 -12.26
CA GLU A 149 9.73 13.05 -13.25
C GLU A 149 11.22 13.18 -12.91
N LYS A 150 11.59 13.03 -11.63
CA LYS A 150 12.99 13.13 -11.17
C LYS A 150 13.73 11.80 -11.17
N THR A 151 13.06 10.70 -11.42
CA THR A 151 13.63 9.36 -11.42
C THR A 151 13.39 8.68 -12.76
N GLU A 152 14.28 7.79 -13.16
CA GLU A 152 14.11 6.92 -14.34
C GLU A 152 13.65 5.51 -13.97
N ALA A 153 13.26 5.30 -12.72
CA ALA A 153 12.83 4.01 -12.20
C ALA A 153 11.42 3.65 -12.66
N ASP A 154 11.14 2.36 -12.77
CA ASP A 154 9.74 1.90 -12.83
C ASP A 154 9.04 2.22 -11.51
N PHE A 155 7.73 2.45 -11.54
CA PHE A 155 7.01 2.77 -10.31
C PHE A 155 5.63 2.12 -10.26
N THR A 156 5.17 1.84 -9.05
CA THR A 156 3.77 1.54 -8.75
C THR A 156 3.13 2.71 -8.04
N ILE A 157 1.83 2.89 -8.19
CA ILE A 157 1.11 3.94 -7.49
C ILE A 157 -0.22 3.43 -6.92
N ASP A 158 -0.39 3.56 -5.59
CA ASP A 158 -1.60 3.16 -4.86
C ASP A 158 -2.13 4.35 -4.04
N ILE A 159 -2.97 5.14 -4.68
CA ILE A 159 -3.66 6.31 -4.08
C ILE A 159 -5.16 6.19 -4.31
N ALA A 160 -5.94 6.46 -3.26
CA ALA A 160 -7.40 6.35 -3.26
C ALA A 160 -8.08 7.64 -3.77
N ASP A 161 -7.63 8.22 -4.88
CA ASP A 161 -8.14 9.49 -5.41
C ASP A 161 -8.18 9.44 -6.94
N LYS A 162 -9.16 10.14 -7.54
CA LYS A 162 -9.23 10.35 -9.01
C LYS A 162 -7.96 10.95 -9.61
N LYS A 163 -7.10 11.57 -8.81
CA LYS A 163 -5.76 12.00 -9.23
C LYS A 163 -4.90 10.86 -9.73
N LEU A 164 -5.25 9.61 -9.45
CA LEU A 164 -4.60 8.44 -10.05
C LEU A 164 -4.51 8.60 -11.58
N LEU A 165 -5.56 9.14 -12.22
CA LEU A 165 -5.60 9.35 -13.66
C LEU A 165 -4.47 10.25 -14.19
N ASP A 166 -4.03 11.25 -13.39
CA ASP A 166 -2.95 12.18 -13.77
C ASP A 166 -1.58 11.49 -13.86
N TYR A 167 -1.43 10.33 -13.23
CA TYR A 167 -0.19 9.56 -13.21
C TYR A 167 -0.12 8.45 -14.26
N LEU A 168 -1.26 8.09 -14.89
CA LEU A 168 -1.30 6.98 -15.87
C LEU A 168 -0.48 7.28 -17.12
N ALA A 169 -0.40 8.54 -17.53
CA ALA A 169 0.45 8.98 -18.66
C ALA A 169 1.94 8.64 -18.46
N PHE A 170 2.41 8.45 -17.23
CA PHE A 170 3.77 8.03 -16.89
C PHE A 170 3.95 6.50 -16.89
N LYS A 171 2.93 5.74 -17.26
CA LYS A 171 2.93 4.28 -17.43
C LYS A 171 3.38 3.53 -16.17
N PRO A 172 2.67 3.67 -15.03
CA PRO A 172 2.97 2.92 -13.83
C PRO A 172 3.03 1.42 -14.08
N LEU A 173 3.98 0.73 -13.42
CA LEU A 173 4.11 -0.73 -13.48
C LEU A 173 2.84 -1.41 -12.95
N LEU A 174 2.25 -0.85 -11.89
CA LEU A 174 1.02 -1.35 -11.28
C LEU A 174 0.20 -0.19 -10.72
N VAL A 175 -1.11 -0.26 -10.89
CA VAL A 175 -2.10 0.44 -10.08
C VAL A 175 -3.03 -0.59 -9.41
N LYS A 176 -3.43 -0.31 -8.16
CA LYS A 176 -4.25 -1.25 -7.39
C LYS A 176 -5.41 -0.57 -6.67
N PRO A 177 -6.47 -0.15 -7.33
CA PRO A 177 -7.69 0.28 -6.65
C PRO A 177 -8.46 -0.92 -6.03
N ASN A 178 -9.30 -0.64 -5.05
CA ASN A 178 -10.40 -1.53 -4.70
C ASN A 178 -11.66 -1.16 -5.51
N GLU A 179 -12.74 -1.94 -5.36
CA GLU A 179 -14.02 -1.75 -6.08
C GLU A 179 -14.59 -0.33 -5.83
N GLU A 180 -14.57 0.14 -4.59
CA GLU A 180 -15.06 1.48 -4.22
C GLU A 180 -14.17 2.61 -4.78
N GLU A 181 -12.85 2.45 -4.70
CA GLU A 181 -11.88 3.40 -5.25
C GLU A 181 -12.01 3.50 -6.77
N LEU A 182 -12.16 2.38 -7.46
CA LEU A 182 -12.40 2.34 -8.90
C LEU A 182 -13.68 3.11 -9.27
N GLY A 183 -14.75 2.90 -8.50
CA GLY A 183 -16.00 3.62 -8.67
C GLY A 183 -15.84 5.14 -8.47
N LYS A 184 -15.08 5.56 -7.45
CA LYS A 184 -14.79 6.98 -7.21
C LYS A 184 -13.94 7.62 -8.32
N ILE A 185 -12.95 6.88 -8.86
CA ILE A 185 -12.10 7.35 -9.96
C ILE A 185 -12.95 7.68 -11.19
N PHE A 186 -13.87 6.79 -11.56
CA PHE A 186 -14.71 6.95 -12.75
C PHE A 186 -16.09 7.55 -12.48
N GLN A 187 -16.41 7.90 -11.21
CA GLN A 187 -17.69 8.47 -10.79
C GLN A 187 -18.89 7.59 -11.22
N THR A 188 -18.76 6.29 -11.04
CA THR A 188 -19.76 5.29 -11.40
C THR A 188 -19.83 4.18 -10.34
N GLU A 189 -20.92 3.46 -10.31
CA GLU A 189 -21.03 2.24 -9.51
C GLU A 189 -20.36 1.08 -10.24
N ILE A 190 -19.43 0.41 -9.56
CA ILE A 190 -18.75 -0.76 -10.07
C ILE A 190 -19.49 -2.02 -9.60
N ASN A 191 -19.69 -2.95 -10.48
CA ASN A 191 -20.29 -4.25 -10.24
C ASN A 191 -19.63 -5.33 -11.11
N ASP A 192 -20.00 -6.59 -10.95
CA ASP A 192 -19.37 -7.69 -11.68
C ASP A 192 -19.49 -7.56 -13.21
N GLU A 193 -20.52 -6.86 -13.73
CA GLU A 193 -20.76 -6.70 -15.18
C GLU A 193 -19.81 -5.69 -15.83
N ASN A 194 -19.41 -4.63 -15.08
CA ASN A 194 -18.59 -3.54 -15.62
C ASN A 194 -17.16 -3.48 -15.02
N LEU A 195 -16.85 -4.31 -14.06
CA LEU A 195 -15.58 -4.31 -13.33
C LEU A 195 -14.38 -4.42 -14.28
N VAL A 196 -14.39 -5.39 -15.20
CA VAL A 196 -13.30 -5.62 -16.16
C VAL A 196 -13.17 -4.44 -17.13
N GLU A 197 -14.28 -3.89 -17.61
CA GLU A 197 -14.29 -2.72 -18.49
C GLU A 197 -13.57 -1.51 -17.84
N TYR A 198 -13.91 -1.20 -16.59
CA TYR A 198 -13.28 -0.05 -15.90
C TYR A 198 -11.83 -0.32 -15.49
N ALA A 199 -11.46 -1.55 -15.19
CA ALA A 199 -10.05 -1.91 -14.99
C ALA A 199 -9.25 -1.76 -16.29
N ARG A 200 -9.82 -2.14 -17.46
CA ARG A 200 -9.21 -1.94 -18.77
C ARG A 200 -9.04 -0.46 -19.12
N LYS A 201 -9.99 0.40 -18.76
CA LYS A 201 -9.84 1.85 -18.96
C LYS A 201 -8.59 2.40 -18.26
N LEU A 202 -8.23 1.90 -17.06
CA LEU A 202 -6.98 2.29 -16.41
C LEU A 202 -5.75 1.81 -17.20
N ASN A 203 -5.82 0.63 -17.77
CA ASN A 203 -4.77 0.08 -18.62
C ASN A 203 -4.63 0.87 -19.93
N GLU A 204 -5.73 1.16 -20.62
CA GLU A 204 -5.77 1.99 -21.83
C GLU A 204 -5.23 3.41 -21.59
N LEU A 205 -5.45 3.97 -20.41
CA LEU A 205 -4.92 5.27 -20.01
C LEU A 205 -3.41 5.23 -19.65
N GLY A 206 -2.80 4.03 -19.56
CA GLY A 206 -1.37 3.88 -19.47
C GLY A 206 -0.84 2.96 -18.38
N ALA A 207 -1.66 2.49 -17.44
CA ALA A 207 -1.18 1.52 -16.45
C ALA A 207 -0.72 0.22 -17.14
N LYS A 208 0.50 -0.24 -16.86
CA LYS A 208 1.01 -1.49 -17.45
C LYS A 208 0.26 -2.73 -16.92
N ASN A 209 -0.14 -2.69 -15.66
CA ASN A 209 -0.88 -3.74 -14.98
C ASN A 209 -1.87 -3.10 -13.99
N VAL A 210 -3.04 -3.70 -13.85
CA VAL A 210 -4.10 -3.26 -12.95
C VAL A 210 -4.53 -4.44 -12.09
N ILE A 211 -4.54 -4.28 -10.78
CA ILE A 211 -5.19 -5.22 -9.85
C ILE A 211 -6.38 -4.49 -9.23
N VAL A 212 -7.57 -5.06 -9.27
CA VAL A 212 -8.72 -4.56 -8.51
C VAL A 212 -9.03 -5.53 -7.39
N SER A 213 -8.88 -5.07 -6.14
CA SER A 213 -9.20 -5.89 -4.97
C SER A 213 -10.69 -5.80 -4.64
N LEU A 214 -11.31 -6.96 -4.38
CA LEU A 214 -12.75 -7.12 -4.13
C LEU A 214 -13.04 -7.62 -2.70
N GLY A 215 -12.07 -7.49 -1.80
CA GLY A 215 -12.17 -7.99 -0.44
C GLY A 215 -12.41 -9.50 -0.40
N ALA A 216 -13.46 -9.93 0.27
CA ALA A 216 -13.80 -11.35 0.39
C ALA A 216 -14.20 -12.02 -0.94
N LYS A 217 -14.44 -11.25 -2.00
CA LYS A 217 -14.77 -11.77 -3.34
C LYS A 217 -13.52 -12.07 -4.21
N GLY A 218 -12.30 -11.91 -3.65
CA GLY A 218 -11.04 -12.12 -4.36
C GLY A 218 -10.52 -10.86 -5.05
N SER A 219 -10.04 -10.97 -6.27
CA SER A 219 -9.53 -9.83 -7.06
C SER A 219 -9.55 -10.14 -8.56
N ILE A 220 -9.38 -9.11 -9.37
CA ILE A 220 -9.08 -9.26 -10.79
C ILE A 220 -7.72 -8.65 -11.10
N PHE A 221 -7.09 -9.15 -12.15
CA PHE A 221 -5.89 -8.61 -12.77
C PHE A 221 -6.15 -8.34 -14.23
N VAL A 222 -5.72 -7.20 -14.71
CA VAL A 222 -5.85 -6.81 -16.12
C VAL A 222 -4.52 -6.26 -16.62
N ASP A 223 -4.08 -6.74 -17.77
CA ASP A 223 -3.00 -6.15 -18.54
C ASP A 223 -3.46 -5.82 -19.97
N GLU A 224 -2.54 -5.45 -20.83
CA GLU A 224 -2.83 -5.04 -22.21
C GLU A 224 -3.67 -6.07 -22.99
N ASN A 225 -3.46 -7.37 -22.74
CA ASN A 225 -4.02 -8.44 -23.57
C ASN A 225 -5.04 -9.32 -22.85
N HIS A 226 -4.93 -9.43 -21.51
CA HIS A 226 -5.64 -10.45 -20.75
C HIS A 226 -6.33 -9.87 -19.52
N ALA A 227 -7.34 -10.56 -19.06
CA ALA A 227 -7.97 -10.35 -17.77
C ALA A 227 -8.08 -11.68 -17.02
N TYR A 228 -7.77 -11.67 -15.74
CA TYR A 228 -7.79 -12.83 -14.87
C TYR A 228 -8.55 -12.54 -13.60
N ARG A 229 -9.19 -13.55 -13.04
CA ARG A 229 -9.83 -13.48 -11.72
C ARG A 229 -9.17 -14.48 -10.78
N ALA A 230 -8.76 -14.01 -9.61
CA ALA A 230 -8.40 -14.88 -8.51
C ALA A 230 -9.65 -15.18 -7.69
N LYS A 231 -9.88 -16.49 -7.46
CA LYS A 231 -11.00 -16.94 -6.62
C LYS A 231 -10.76 -16.56 -5.16
N PRO A 232 -11.82 -16.29 -4.39
CA PRO A 232 -11.69 -16.07 -2.95
C PRO A 232 -11.12 -17.32 -2.27
N ILE A 233 -10.24 -17.09 -1.29
CA ILE A 233 -9.67 -18.17 -0.47
C ILE A 233 -10.37 -18.13 0.88
N GLU A 234 -10.94 -19.27 1.27
CA GLU A 234 -11.61 -19.40 2.56
C GLU A 234 -10.64 -19.32 3.72
N GLY A 235 -10.98 -18.54 4.75
CA GLY A 235 -10.18 -18.38 5.94
C GLY A 235 -10.80 -17.40 6.94
N LYS A 236 -10.23 -17.34 8.13
CA LYS A 236 -10.69 -16.41 9.16
C LYS A 236 -10.02 -15.05 8.96
N LEU A 237 -10.81 -14.02 8.71
CA LEU A 237 -10.32 -12.65 8.72
C LEU A 237 -9.86 -12.28 10.14
N VAL A 238 -8.60 -11.87 10.27
CA VAL A 238 -7.98 -11.43 11.52
C VAL A 238 -7.72 -9.92 11.48
N ASN A 239 -7.13 -9.44 10.38
CA ASN A 239 -6.82 -8.02 10.21
C ASN A 239 -6.80 -7.64 8.72
N SER A 240 -7.67 -6.72 8.29
CA SER A 240 -7.71 -6.25 6.89
C SER A 240 -6.66 -5.20 6.57
N VAL A 241 -6.03 -4.61 7.59
CA VAL A 241 -5.05 -3.52 7.42
C VAL A 241 -3.78 -4.04 6.75
N GLY A 242 -3.33 -3.34 5.70
CA GLY A 242 -2.13 -3.70 4.97
C GLY A 242 -2.30 -4.84 3.95
N ALA A 243 -3.47 -5.49 3.86
CA ALA A 243 -3.71 -6.56 2.87
C ALA A 243 -3.53 -6.05 1.43
N GLY A 244 -4.09 -4.88 1.11
CA GLY A 244 -3.89 -4.26 -0.19
C GLY A 244 -2.44 -3.85 -0.47
N ASP A 245 -1.75 -3.33 0.53
CA ASP A 245 -0.33 -2.94 0.42
C ASP A 245 0.55 -4.18 0.23
N SER A 246 0.18 -5.29 0.87
CA SER A 246 0.84 -6.59 0.70
C SER A 246 0.65 -7.14 -0.72
N MET A 247 -0.50 -6.90 -1.36
CA MET A 247 -0.68 -7.25 -2.78
C MET A 247 0.29 -6.45 -3.66
N VAL A 248 0.45 -5.14 -3.40
CA VAL A 248 1.43 -4.31 -4.15
C VAL A 248 2.84 -4.85 -3.96
N GLY A 249 3.26 -5.11 -2.72
CA GLY A 249 4.58 -5.65 -2.42
C GLY A 249 4.83 -7.02 -3.07
N GLY A 250 3.85 -7.92 -3.01
CA GLY A 250 3.93 -9.25 -3.64
C GLY A 250 4.05 -9.18 -5.16
N PHE A 251 3.27 -8.30 -5.81
CA PHE A 251 3.39 -8.09 -7.26
C PHE A 251 4.75 -7.51 -7.65
N VAL A 252 5.21 -6.48 -6.94
CA VAL A 252 6.53 -5.86 -7.17
C VAL A 252 7.64 -6.88 -6.99
N TYR A 253 7.58 -7.70 -5.94
CA TYR A 253 8.53 -8.80 -5.74
C TYR A 253 8.57 -9.73 -6.96
N GLY A 254 7.41 -10.17 -7.44
CA GLY A 254 7.32 -11.04 -8.61
C GLY A 254 7.97 -10.40 -9.86
N MET A 255 7.66 -9.14 -10.13
CA MET A 255 8.19 -8.43 -11.30
C MET A 255 9.70 -8.21 -11.22
N VAL A 256 10.24 -7.83 -10.05
CA VAL A 256 11.69 -7.62 -9.85
C VAL A 256 12.45 -8.95 -9.98
N ASN A 257 11.85 -10.04 -9.51
CA ASN A 257 12.42 -11.40 -9.61
C ASN A 257 12.07 -12.11 -10.94
N LYS A 258 11.53 -11.37 -11.93
CA LYS A 258 11.28 -11.84 -13.30
C LYS A 258 10.31 -13.03 -13.38
N LEU A 259 9.37 -13.12 -12.45
CA LEU A 259 8.22 -14.00 -12.61
C LEU A 259 7.37 -13.51 -13.79
N ASP A 260 6.63 -14.42 -14.41
CA ASP A 260 5.60 -13.97 -15.34
C ASP A 260 4.49 -13.20 -14.58
N LYS A 261 3.70 -12.40 -15.32
CA LYS A 261 2.71 -11.53 -14.72
C LYS A 261 1.64 -12.28 -13.93
N ILE A 262 1.32 -13.50 -14.34
CA ILE A 262 0.29 -14.31 -13.69
C ILE A 262 0.81 -14.86 -12.36
N ASP A 263 2.06 -15.32 -12.33
CA ASP A 263 2.67 -15.79 -11.10
C ASP A 263 2.96 -14.62 -10.14
N ALA A 264 3.33 -13.44 -10.65
CA ALA A 264 3.42 -12.22 -9.85
C ALA A 264 2.04 -11.82 -9.27
N TYR A 265 0.96 -11.97 -10.06
CA TYR A 265 -0.40 -11.75 -9.58
C TYR A 265 -0.83 -12.78 -8.53
N LYS A 266 -0.58 -14.08 -8.74
CA LYS A 266 -0.84 -15.12 -7.73
C LYS A 266 -0.12 -14.82 -6.41
N LEU A 267 1.14 -14.38 -6.48
CA LEU A 267 1.90 -13.99 -5.30
C LEU A 267 1.30 -12.76 -4.63
N ALA A 268 0.85 -11.77 -5.39
CA ALA A 268 0.14 -10.61 -4.86
C ALA A 268 -1.13 -11.03 -4.07
N VAL A 269 -1.95 -11.91 -4.65
CA VAL A 269 -3.15 -12.46 -4.00
C VAL A 269 -2.78 -13.21 -2.72
N ALA A 270 -1.73 -14.04 -2.78
CA ALA A 270 -1.25 -14.78 -1.61
C ALA A 270 -0.81 -13.84 -0.48
N CYS A 271 -0.02 -12.80 -0.80
CA CYS A 271 0.44 -11.80 0.18
C CYS A 271 -0.72 -11.06 0.83
N GLY A 272 -1.68 -10.59 0.02
CA GLY A 272 -2.86 -9.89 0.53
C GLY A 272 -3.74 -10.76 1.41
N THR A 273 -4.02 -11.99 0.97
CA THR A 273 -4.86 -12.94 1.71
C THR A 273 -4.17 -13.43 2.99
N ALA A 274 -2.87 -13.77 2.92
CA ALA A 274 -2.09 -14.17 4.08
C ALA A 274 -2.07 -13.07 5.15
N THR A 275 -1.90 -11.79 4.73
CA THR A 275 -1.96 -10.65 5.64
C THR A 275 -3.34 -10.50 6.26
N ALA A 276 -4.42 -10.65 5.48
CA ALA A 276 -5.77 -10.60 6.01
C ALA A 276 -6.07 -11.68 7.07
N PHE A 277 -5.38 -12.81 7.02
CA PHE A 277 -5.50 -13.92 7.97
C PHE A 277 -4.46 -13.89 9.09
N SER A 278 -3.63 -12.86 9.16
CA SER A 278 -2.58 -12.65 10.16
C SER A 278 -2.89 -11.43 11.04
N PRO A 279 -2.34 -11.35 12.26
CA PRO A 279 -2.53 -10.17 13.12
C PRO A 279 -1.78 -8.92 12.62
N ASP A 280 -0.65 -9.09 11.93
CA ASP A 280 0.15 -8.06 11.23
C ASP A 280 0.46 -8.55 9.81
N ILE A 281 1.37 -7.89 9.10
CA ILE A 281 1.84 -8.29 7.77
C ILE A 281 2.35 -9.74 7.82
N ALA A 282 1.86 -10.57 6.91
CA ALA A 282 2.13 -12.01 6.91
C ALA A 282 3.62 -12.33 6.76
N ASP A 283 4.07 -13.35 7.46
CA ASP A 283 5.38 -13.95 7.26
C ASP A 283 5.44 -14.82 5.99
N ARG A 284 6.64 -15.25 5.63
CA ARG A 284 6.90 -16.05 4.42
C ARG A 284 6.20 -17.39 4.44
N ASP A 285 6.08 -18.02 5.61
CA ASP A 285 5.48 -19.36 5.72
C ASP A 285 3.98 -19.29 5.45
N MET A 286 3.30 -18.30 6.03
CA MET A 286 1.88 -18.04 5.76
C MET A 286 1.64 -17.69 4.30
N ILE A 287 2.49 -16.85 3.70
CA ILE A 287 2.40 -16.51 2.27
C ILE A 287 2.51 -17.78 1.42
N ASN A 288 3.48 -18.64 1.66
CA ASN A 288 3.67 -19.89 0.91
C ASN A 288 2.48 -20.85 1.08
N GLN A 289 1.93 -20.94 2.29
CA GLN A 289 0.74 -21.76 2.55
C GLN A 289 -0.47 -21.24 1.75
N ILE A 290 -0.68 -19.94 1.69
CA ILE A 290 -1.78 -19.35 0.91
C ILE A 290 -1.50 -19.45 -0.58
N LEU A 291 -0.27 -19.22 -1.05
CA LEU A 291 0.10 -19.30 -2.47
C LEU A 291 -0.26 -20.64 -3.10
N SER A 292 -0.10 -21.73 -2.35
CA SER A 292 -0.48 -23.09 -2.81
C SER A 292 -1.99 -23.27 -3.04
N LYS A 293 -2.82 -22.34 -2.55
CA LYS A 293 -4.29 -22.38 -2.68
C LYS A 293 -4.83 -21.34 -3.68
N VAL A 294 -3.95 -20.49 -4.25
CA VAL A 294 -4.39 -19.45 -5.18
C VAL A 294 -4.77 -20.08 -6.50
N GLU A 295 -6.04 -19.98 -6.85
CA GLU A 295 -6.58 -20.34 -8.16
C GLU A 295 -6.87 -19.08 -8.96
N VAL A 296 -6.36 -19.04 -10.19
CA VAL A 296 -6.56 -17.92 -11.12
C VAL A 296 -7.13 -18.48 -12.40
N GLU A 297 -8.21 -17.88 -12.89
CA GLU A 297 -8.84 -18.22 -14.17
C GLU A 297 -8.82 -17.01 -15.09
N GLU A 298 -8.63 -17.25 -16.38
CA GLU A 298 -8.75 -16.22 -17.39
C GLU A 298 -10.23 -15.91 -17.58
N ILE A 299 -10.58 -14.63 -17.55
CA ILE A 299 -11.94 -14.13 -17.78
C ILE A 299 -11.99 -13.39 -19.11
N GLY A 300 -13.07 -13.55 -19.83
CA GLY A 300 -13.25 -12.96 -21.16
C GLY A 300 -13.05 -11.44 -21.17
N ASN A 301 -12.71 -10.96 -22.35
CA ASN A 301 -12.53 -9.53 -22.66
C ASN A 301 -13.84 -8.76 -22.53
#